data_86d784c9346960e4999caad17343550f
#
_entry.id   86d784c9346960e4999caad17343550f
#
_cell.length_a   1.000
_cell.length_b   1.000
_cell.length_c   1.000
_cell.angle_alpha   90.00
_cell.angle_beta   90.00
_cell.angle_gamma   90.00
#
_symmetry.space_group_name_H-M   'P 1'
#
loop_
_entity.id
_entity.type
_entity.pdbx_description
1 polymer ?
#
loop_
_entity_poly.entity_id
_entity_poly.type
_entity_poly.pdbx_seq_one_letter_code
_entity_poly.pdbx_strand_id
1 'polypeptide(L)'
;MTKSTKTSRSFLASQTAAREQSPAVEERIYQDIYDAIMEHRLPPRTKLTEQVLCQIYDTARHTVRKVLSRLATEGMVDLEANRGAFIASPSNTEVKDMFELRNIIEYAVLDKVGREASTRQIAGMRKMVEEERQSYLTGDRPRWIRLSAQFHLALAELTGNALLVDTLRKLVSRTTLMIAKTEAPGHNACSFDEHDTVLAALESGDIALAQQHMAHHLHLCEDRVRPSDDDHFDLRSVLGKGA
;
A
#
# COMPACT_ATOMS: atom_id res chain seq x y z
N MET A 1 43.66 -39.46 -10.55
CA MET A 1 42.99 -38.76 -9.47
C MET A 1 42.53 -37.37 -9.93
N THR A 2 41.39 -37.25 -10.60
CA THR A 2 40.81 -35.97 -11.02
C THR A 2 39.34 -36.17 -11.35
N LYS A 3 38.46 -36.27 -10.30
CA LYS A 3 36.99 -36.28 -10.49
C LYS A 3 36.19 -35.61 -9.33
N SER A 4 36.80 -34.68 -8.57
CA SER A 4 36.10 -34.11 -7.39
C SER A 4 35.77 -32.62 -7.47
N THR A 5 36.11 -31.90 -8.54
CA THR A 5 35.96 -30.41 -8.57
C THR A 5 34.76 -29.89 -9.34
N LYS A 6 34.04 -30.73 -10.12
CA LYS A 6 32.87 -30.31 -10.92
C LYS A 6 31.56 -30.25 -10.12
N THR A 7 31.40 -31.12 -9.12
CA THR A 7 30.14 -31.21 -8.36
C THR A 7 29.93 -30.04 -7.36
N SER A 8 31.00 -29.54 -6.77
CA SER A 8 30.91 -28.40 -5.82
C SER A 8 30.55 -27.08 -6.48
N ARG A 9 31.02 -26.83 -7.72
CA ARG A 9 30.69 -25.57 -8.44
C ARG A 9 29.23 -25.54 -8.91
N SER A 10 28.67 -26.68 -9.31
CA SER A 10 27.25 -26.78 -9.70
C SER A 10 26.31 -26.60 -8.54
N PHE A 11 26.66 -27.11 -7.35
CA PHE A 11 25.85 -26.97 -6.14
C PHE A 11 25.85 -25.53 -5.59
N LEU A 12 26.99 -24.86 -5.63
CA LEU A 12 27.11 -23.45 -5.24
C LEU A 12 26.40 -22.52 -6.23
N ALA A 13 26.47 -22.78 -7.52
CA ALA A 13 25.75 -22.01 -8.55
C ALA A 13 24.24 -22.17 -8.43
N SER A 14 23.73 -23.38 -8.09
CA SER A 14 22.29 -23.57 -7.85
C SER A 14 21.79 -22.91 -6.57
N GLN A 15 22.62 -22.84 -5.51
CA GLN A 15 22.27 -22.12 -4.28
C GLN A 15 22.32 -20.59 -4.46
N THR A 16 23.22 -20.07 -5.29
CA THR A 16 23.30 -18.63 -5.60
C THR A 16 22.11 -18.21 -6.45
N ALA A 17 21.75 -18.99 -7.48
CA ALA A 17 20.58 -18.75 -8.32
C ALA A 17 19.26 -18.85 -7.52
N ALA A 18 19.14 -19.79 -6.58
CA ALA A 18 18.00 -19.90 -5.67
C ALA A 18 17.94 -18.71 -4.67
N ARG A 19 19.09 -18.15 -4.27
CA ARG A 19 19.18 -16.97 -3.41
C ARG A 19 18.83 -15.68 -4.15
N GLU A 20 19.17 -15.57 -5.44
CA GLU A 20 18.85 -14.41 -6.26
C GLU A 20 17.39 -14.41 -6.76
N GLN A 21 16.73 -15.56 -6.86
CA GLN A 21 15.32 -15.68 -7.22
C GLN A 21 14.37 -15.33 -6.06
N SER A 22 14.80 -15.45 -4.81
CA SER A 22 13.94 -15.22 -3.64
C SER A 22 13.40 -13.78 -3.53
N PRO A 23 14.20 -12.72 -3.69
CA PRO A 23 13.69 -11.34 -3.60
C PRO A 23 12.70 -10.98 -4.73
N ALA A 24 12.94 -11.45 -5.95
CA ALA A 24 12.07 -11.20 -7.10
C ALA A 24 10.71 -11.93 -6.95
N VAL A 25 10.71 -13.14 -6.40
CA VAL A 25 9.49 -13.89 -6.10
C VAL A 25 8.74 -13.26 -4.93
N GLU A 26 9.42 -12.83 -3.87
CA GLU A 26 8.82 -12.10 -2.75
C GLU A 26 8.10 -10.83 -3.24
N GLU A 27 8.75 -10.03 -4.09
CA GLU A 27 8.16 -8.81 -4.63
C GLU A 27 6.97 -9.11 -5.56
N ARG A 28 7.07 -10.13 -6.42
CA ARG A 28 5.95 -10.55 -7.28
C ARG A 28 4.73 -10.95 -6.45
N ILE A 29 4.90 -11.80 -5.43
CA ILE A 29 3.80 -12.22 -4.55
C ILE A 29 3.17 -11.00 -3.85
N TYR A 30 4.01 -10.09 -3.36
CA TYR A 30 3.56 -8.87 -2.70
C TYR A 30 2.72 -8.03 -3.66
N GLN A 31 3.21 -7.74 -4.87
CA GLN A 31 2.51 -6.93 -5.85
C GLN A 31 1.20 -7.57 -6.30
N ASP A 32 1.20 -8.89 -6.61
CA ASP A 32 0.00 -9.59 -7.03
C ASP A 32 -1.11 -9.57 -5.97
N ILE A 33 -0.74 -9.73 -4.68
CA ILE A 33 -1.70 -9.64 -3.56
C ILE A 33 -2.16 -8.20 -3.40
N TYR A 34 -1.25 -7.22 -3.43
CA TYR A 34 -1.55 -5.80 -3.34
C TYR A 34 -2.54 -5.38 -4.43
N ASP A 35 -2.23 -5.67 -5.69
CA ASP A 35 -3.05 -5.32 -6.83
C ASP A 35 -4.42 -6.01 -6.77
N ALA A 36 -4.46 -7.29 -6.37
CA ALA A 36 -5.70 -8.02 -6.19
C ALA A 36 -6.61 -7.42 -5.10
N ILE A 37 -6.03 -6.83 -4.05
CA ILE A 37 -6.78 -6.07 -3.03
C ILE A 37 -7.30 -4.76 -3.64
N MET A 38 -6.43 -3.99 -4.30
CA MET A 38 -6.78 -2.68 -4.86
C MET A 38 -7.78 -2.76 -6.02
N GLU A 39 -7.80 -3.90 -6.74
CA GLU A 39 -8.77 -4.20 -7.80
C GLU A 39 -10.04 -4.89 -7.28
N HIS A 40 -10.23 -5.03 -5.97
CA HIS A 40 -11.36 -5.73 -5.33
C HIS A 40 -11.48 -7.22 -5.67
N ARG A 41 -10.43 -7.85 -6.17
CA ARG A 41 -10.38 -9.30 -6.42
C ARG A 41 -10.17 -10.11 -5.14
N LEU A 42 -9.59 -9.48 -4.10
CA LEU A 42 -9.44 -10.02 -2.75
C LEU A 42 -10.15 -9.11 -1.74
N PRO A 43 -11.40 -9.39 -1.40
CA PRO A 43 -12.14 -8.58 -0.43
C PRO A 43 -11.59 -8.73 1.01
N PRO A 44 -11.94 -7.79 1.91
CA PRO A 44 -11.64 -7.91 3.33
C PRO A 44 -12.09 -9.27 3.90
N ARG A 45 -11.38 -9.78 4.92
CA ARG A 45 -11.58 -11.09 5.57
C ARG A 45 -11.22 -12.31 4.71
N THR A 46 -10.82 -12.12 3.44
CA THR A 46 -10.30 -13.25 2.63
C THR A 46 -9.10 -13.89 3.32
N LYS A 47 -9.14 -15.22 3.47
CA LYS A 47 -8.05 -15.98 4.08
C LYS A 47 -6.91 -16.21 3.07
N LEU A 48 -5.71 -15.73 3.40
CA LEU A 48 -4.49 -15.95 2.63
C LEU A 48 -3.80 -17.24 3.13
N THR A 49 -4.17 -18.38 2.56
CA THR A 49 -3.66 -19.69 2.99
C THR A 49 -2.23 -19.90 2.49
N GLU A 50 -1.24 -20.02 3.41
CA GLU A 50 0.18 -20.23 3.07
C GLU A 50 0.40 -21.36 2.06
N GLN A 51 -0.28 -22.50 2.28
CA GLN A 51 -0.14 -23.66 1.40
C GLN A 51 -0.63 -23.38 -0.03
N VAL A 52 -1.74 -22.64 -0.16
CA VAL A 52 -2.28 -22.28 -1.48
C VAL A 52 -1.35 -21.30 -2.18
N LEU A 53 -0.84 -20.28 -1.46
CA LEU A 53 0.13 -19.35 -2.02
C LEU A 53 1.43 -20.03 -2.43
N CYS A 54 1.96 -20.98 -1.63
CA CYS A 54 3.12 -21.77 -2.02
C CYS A 54 2.90 -22.54 -3.34
N GLN A 55 1.69 -23.08 -3.54
CA GLN A 55 1.34 -23.81 -4.77
C GLN A 55 1.15 -22.89 -5.98
N ILE A 56 0.51 -21.71 -5.79
CA ILE A 56 0.29 -20.72 -6.87
C ILE A 56 1.63 -20.18 -7.39
N TYR A 57 2.58 -19.89 -6.49
CA TYR A 57 3.84 -19.24 -6.83
C TYR A 57 5.04 -20.17 -6.93
N ASP A 58 4.83 -21.49 -6.78
CA ASP A 58 5.87 -22.51 -6.73
C ASP A 58 7.05 -22.10 -5.83
N THR A 59 6.74 -21.76 -4.57
CA THR A 59 7.72 -21.20 -3.64
C THR A 59 7.63 -21.81 -2.24
N ALA A 60 8.66 -21.62 -1.45
CA ALA A 60 8.74 -22.15 -0.10
C ALA A 60 7.91 -21.34 0.90
N ARG A 61 7.44 -21.99 1.98
CA ARG A 61 6.64 -21.35 3.04
C ARG A 61 7.30 -20.11 3.66
N HIS A 62 8.64 -20.14 3.82
CA HIS A 62 9.33 -19.00 4.41
C HIS A 62 9.22 -17.73 3.57
N THR A 63 9.24 -17.86 2.23
CA THR A 63 9.04 -16.75 1.27
C THR A 63 7.65 -16.15 1.42
N VAL A 64 6.61 -17.01 1.41
CA VAL A 64 5.22 -16.59 1.61
C VAL A 64 5.05 -15.88 2.97
N ARG A 65 5.61 -16.44 4.05
CA ARG A 65 5.54 -15.82 5.39
C ARG A 65 6.18 -14.46 5.46
N LYS A 66 7.30 -14.24 4.79
CA LYS A 66 7.93 -12.90 4.70
C LYS A 66 7.00 -11.90 4.04
N VAL A 67 6.37 -12.28 2.93
CA VAL A 67 5.42 -11.40 2.24
C VAL A 67 4.20 -11.10 3.10
N LEU A 68 3.60 -12.13 3.73
CA LEU A 68 2.46 -11.94 4.62
C LEU A 68 2.83 -11.07 5.83
N SER A 69 4.03 -11.21 6.38
CA SER A 69 4.54 -10.36 7.45
C SER A 69 4.75 -8.91 7.00
N ARG A 70 5.24 -8.69 5.77
CA ARG A 70 5.35 -7.35 5.18
C ARG A 70 3.98 -6.69 5.03
N LEU A 71 3.02 -7.38 4.42
CA LEU A 71 1.65 -6.91 4.27
C LEU A 71 0.98 -6.63 5.63
N ALA A 72 1.28 -7.44 6.65
CA ALA A 72 0.78 -7.22 8.00
C ALA A 72 1.43 -5.99 8.67
N THR A 73 2.72 -5.77 8.45
CA THR A 73 3.41 -4.56 8.93
C THR A 73 2.81 -3.30 8.31
N GLU A 74 2.40 -3.38 7.05
CA GLU A 74 1.73 -2.32 6.31
C GLU A 74 0.22 -2.19 6.63
N GLY A 75 -0.33 -3.09 7.46
CA GLY A 75 -1.72 -3.06 7.90
C GLY A 75 -2.74 -3.58 6.88
N MET A 76 -2.30 -4.19 5.79
CA MET A 76 -3.17 -4.77 4.76
C MET A 76 -3.64 -6.19 5.08
N VAL A 77 -2.91 -6.87 5.97
CA VAL A 77 -3.18 -8.25 6.39
C VAL A 77 -3.19 -8.31 7.92
N ASP A 78 -4.17 -8.99 8.46
CA ASP A 78 -4.24 -9.33 9.88
C ASP A 78 -3.69 -10.75 10.07
N LEU A 79 -2.65 -10.91 10.92
CA LEU A 79 -2.13 -12.21 11.32
C LEU A 79 -2.82 -12.66 12.60
N GLU A 80 -3.71 -13.63 12.49
CA GLU A 80 -4.44 -14.18 13.65
C GLU A 80 -3.74 -15.44 14.18
N ALA A 81 -3.43 -15.47 15.48
CA ALA A 81 -2.77 -16.61 16.10
C ALA A 81 -3.56 -17.91 15.88
N ASN A 82 -2.90 -18.96 15.40
CA ASN A 82 -3.47 -20.26 15.06
C ASN A 82 -4.55 -20.29 13.96
N ARG A 83 -4.91 -19.15 13.37
CA ARG A 83 -5.93 -19.06 12.31
C ARG A 83 -5.33 -18.71 10.95
N GLY A 84 -4.17 -18.04 10.93
CA GLY A 84 -3.43 -17.67 9.73
C GLY A 84 -3.54 -16.20 9.39
N ALA A 85 -3.40 -15.88 8.10
CA ALA A 85 -3.41 -14.52 7.57
C ALA A 85 -4.74 -14.23 6.86
N PHE A 86 -5.27 -13.03 7.06
CA PHE A 86 -6.53 -12.56 6.47
C PHE A 86 -6.34 -11.15 5.93
N ILE A 87 -6.99 -10.81 4.82
CA ILE A 87 -7.07 -9.41 4.38
C ILE A 87 -7.73 -8.60 5.50
N ALA A 88 -7.14 -7.47 5.86
CA ALA A 88 -7.63 -6.62 6.93
C ALA A 88 -9.07 -6.15 6.66
N SER A 89 -9.86 -6.06 7.73
CA SER A 89 -11.26 -5.65 7.66
C SER A 89 -11.60 -4.78 8.87
N PRO A 90 -11.15 -3.52 8.87
CA PRO A 90 -11.48 -2.61 9.96
C PRO A 90 -12.99 -2.42 10.09
N SER A 91 -13.48 -2.32 11.31
CA SER A 91 -14.85 -1.92 11.59
C SER A 91 -15.07 -0.44 11.26
N ASN A 92 -16.32 -0.02 11.11
CA ASN A 92 -16.66 1.39 10.86
C ASN A 92 -16.15 2.32 11.96
N THR A 93 -16.14 1.86 13.22
CA THR A 93 -15.58 2.61 14.35
C THR A 93 -14.07 2.77 14.19
N GLU A 94 -13.35 1.67 13.90
CA GLU A 94 -11.91 1.74 13.65
C GLU A 94 -11.56 2.64 12.46
N VAL A 95 -12.37 2.65 11.40
CA VAL A 95 -12.17 3.55 10.25
C VAL A 95 -12.26 5.01 10.68
N LYS A 96 -13.27 5.40 11.46
CA LYS A 96 -13.41 6.76 11.99
C LYS A 96 -12.22 7.14 12.87
N ASP A 97 -11.85 6.27 13.80
CA ASP A 97 -10.70 6.48 14.68
C ASP A 97 -9.40 6.63 13.88
N MET A 98 -9.24 5.88 12.79
CA MET A 98 -8.09 6.01 11.90
C MET A 98 -8.07 7.34 11.14
N PHE A 99 -9.20 7.82 10.61
CA PHE A 99 -9.27 9.12 9.94
C PHE A 99 -9.06 10.28 10.92
N GLU A 100 -9.59 10.21 12.15
CA GLU A 100 -9.31 11.18 13.20
C GLU A 100 -7.81 11.24 13.50
N LEU A 101 -7.16 10.09 13.70
CA LEU A 101 -5.72 10.02 13.95
C LEU A 101 -4.90 10.49 12.74
N ARG A 102 -5.30 10.17 11.49
CA ARG A 102 -4.68 10.71 10.29
C ARG A 102 -4.74 12.23 10.26
N ASN A 103 -5.88 12.83 10.54
CA ASN A 103 -6.02 14.29 10.60
C ASN A 103 -5.02 14.91 11.58
N ILE A 104 -4.87 14.35 12.77
CA ILE A 104 -3.94 14.86 13.80
C ILE A 104 -2.49 14.76 13.31
N ILE A 105 -2.11 13.59 12.77
CA ILE A 105 -0.73 13.33 12.32
C ILE A 105 -0.42 14.17 11.08
N GLU A 106 -1.29 14.17 10.08
CA GLU A 106 -1.04 14.85 8.81
C GLU A 106 -1.08 16.36 8.95
N TYR A 107 -1.86 16.89 9.90
CA TYR A 107 -1.79 18.30 10.31
C TYR A 107 -0.39 18.67 10.81
N ALA A 108 0.18 17.85 11.71
CA ALA A 108 1.54 18.07 12.23
C ALA A 108 2.62 17.86 11.14
N VAL A 109 2.41 16.94 10.21
CA VAL A 109 3.28 16.75 9.04
C VAL A 109 3.34 18.04 8.21
N LEU A 110 2.19 18.58 7.84
CA LEU A 110 2.11 19.81 7.02
C LEU A 110 2.72 21.01 7.71
N ASP A 111 2.53 21.17 9.04
CA ASP A 111 3.20 22.23 9.80
C ASP A 111 4.72 22.13 9.67
N LYS A 112 5.27 20.94 9.85
CA LYS A 112 6.71 20.73 9.75
C LYS A 112 7.22 20.86 8.30
N VAL A 113 6.56 20.25 7.34
CA VAL A 113 6.93 20.30 5.92
C VAL A 113 6.87 21.73 5.40
N GLY A 114 5.83 22.49 5.72
CA GLY A 114 5.70 23.88 5.30
C GLY A 114 6.78 24.82 5.83
N ARG A 115 7.40 24.47 6.97
CA ARG A 115 8.52 25.24 7.55
C ARG A 115 9.90 24.80 7.07
N GLU A 116 10.10 23.52 6.79
CA GLU A 116 11.43 22.93 6.63
C GLU A 116 11.70 22.41 5.20
N ALA A 117 10.67 22.09 4.42
CA ALA A 117 10.85 21.52 3.11
C ALA A 117 11.39 22.54 2.09
N SER A 118 12.34 22.11 1.29
CA SER A 118 12.86 22.91 0.18
C SER A 118 11.90 22.90 -1.01
N THR A 119 11.97 23.95 -1.84
CA THR A 119 11.22 24.04 -3.11
C THR A 119 11.46 22.81 -4.02
N ARG A 120 12.69 22.24 -3.99
CA ARG A 120 13.01 21.02 -4.76
C ARG A 120 12.24 19.80 -4.27
N GLN A 121 12.04 19.66 -2.96
CA GLN A 121 11.25 18.55 -2.38
C GLN A 121 9.78 18.68 -2.76
N ILE A 122 9.20 19.86 -2.66
CA ILE A 122 7.80 20.09 -3.09
C ILE A 122 7.64 19.85 -4.60
N ALA A 123 8.61 20.29 -5.43
CA ALA A 123 8.59 19.99 -6.86
C ALA A 123 8.68 18.47 -7.15
N GLY A 124 9.35 17.69 -6.29
CA GLY A 124 9.33 16.23 -6.34
C GLY A 124 7.94 15.64 -6.08
N MET A 125 7.23 16.19 -5.11
CA MET A 125 5.83 15.82 -4.82
C MET A 125 4.88 16.11 -5.99
N ARG A 126 5.07 17.23 -6.68
CA ARG A 126 4.30 17.57 -7.90
C ARG A 126 4.41 16.50 -8.99
N LYS A 127 5.61 15.95 -9.19
CA LYS A 127 5.80 14.86 -10.17
C LYS A 127 5.02 13.61 -9.78
N MET A 128 4.98 13.27 -8.51
CA MET A 128 4.22 12.14 -8.01
C MET A 128 2.70 12.33 -8.23
N VAL A 129 2.17 13.52 -7.97
CA VAL A 129 0.76 13.85 -8.22
C VAL A 129 0.43 13.81 -9.71
N GLU A 130 1.35 14.25 -10.58
CA GLU A 130 1.15 14.12 -12.03
C GLU A 130 1.18 12.66 -12.50
N GLU A 131 2.04 11.81 -11.93
CA GLU A 131 2.03 10.37 -12.20
C GLU A 131 0.72 9.72 -11.69
N GLU A 132 0.19 10.15 -10.56
CA GLU A 132 -1.12 9.73 -10.03
C GLU A 132 -2.22 10.09 -11.04
N ARG A 133 -2.26 11.33 -11.52
CA ARG A 133 -3.19 11.82 -12.55
C ARG A 133 -3.12 10.99 -13.82
N GLN A 134 -1.92 10.73 -14.34
CA GLN A 134 -1.73 9.94 -15.55
C GLN A 134 -2.19 8.48 -15.36
N SER A 135 -1.94 7.88 -14.21
CA SER A 135 -2.42 6.52 -13.89
C SER A 135 -3.95 6.46 -13.88
N TYR A 136 -4.60 7.47 -13.33
CA TYR A 136 -6.06 7.60 -13.37
C TYR A 136 -6.60 7.73 -14.80
N LEU A 137 -6.03 8.63 -15.61
CA LEU A 137 -6.47 8.89 -16.99
C LEU A 137 -6.26 7.68 -17.91
N THR A 138 -5.26 6.85 -17.65
CA THR A 138 -4.99 5.61 -18.41
C THR A 138 -5.76 4.40 -17.90
N GLY A 139 -6.51 4.53 -16.80
CA GLY A 139 -7.27 3.44 -16.20
C GLY A 139 -6.42 2.44 -15.40
N ASP A 140 -5.16 2.77 -15.09
CA ASP A 140 -4.29 1.96 -14.22
C ASP A 140 -4.67 2.17 -12.76
N ARG A 141 -5.79 1.55 -12.35
CA ARG A 141 -6.39 1.71 -11.03
C ARG A 141 -5.45 1.30 -9.89
N PRO A 142 -4.75 0.14 -9.91
CA PRO A 142 -3.87 -0.23 -8.82
C PRO A 142 -2.73 0.76 -8.62
N ARG A 143 -2.15 1.27 -9.72
CA ARG A 143 -1.08 2.27 -9.67
C ARG A 143 -1.58 3.60 -9.16
N TRP A 144 -2.72 4.06 -9.63
CA TRP A 144 -3.35 5.29 -9.16
C TRP A 144 -3.58 5.25 -7.64
N ILE A 145 -4.25 4.21 -7.11
CA ILE A 145 -4.52 4.07 -5.68
C ILE A 145 -3.23 4.01 -4.86
N ARG A 146 -2.20 3.31 -5.40
CA ARG A 146 -0.88 3.23 -4.76
C ARG A 146 -0.21 4.61 -4.67
N LEU A 147 -0.23 5.39 -5.75
CA LEU A 147 0.36 6.73 -5.78
C LEU A 147 -0.39 7.69 -4.87
N SER A 148 -1.72 7.62 -4.84
CA SER A 148 -2.54 8.39 -3.91
C SER A 148 -2.16 8.12 -2.44
N ALA A 149 -2.08 6.85 -2.04
CA ALA A 149 -1.62 6.49 -0.70
C ALA A 149 -0.17 6.93 -0.42
N GLN A 150 0.70 6.82 -1.42
CA GLN A 150 2.11 7.18 -1.30
C GLN A 150 2.33 8.68 -1.14
N PHE A 151 1.44 9.53 -1.64
CA PHE A 151 1.49 10.98 -1.44
C PHE A 151 1.58 11.36 0.05
N HIS A 152 0.72 10.79 0.89
CA HIS A 152 0.72 11.04 2.33
C HIS A 152 2.02 10.58 3.00
N LEU A 153 2.53 9.41 2.58
CA LEU A 153 3.78 8.86 3.14
C LEU A 153 4.99 9.69 2.73
N ALA A 154 5.03 10.14 1.47
CA ALA A 154 6.11 10.97 0.97
C ALA A 154 6.16 12.34 1.66
N LEU A 155 5.00 12.96 1.96
CA LEU A 155 4.94 14.16 2.81
C LEU A 155 5.50 13.86 4.21
N ALA A 156 5.12 12.75 4.82
CA ALA A 156 5.61 12.36 6.13
C ALA A 156 7.13 12.10 6.12
N GLU A 157 7.68 11.51 5.06
CA GLU A 157 9.11 11.26 4.89
C GLU A 157 9.92 12.57 4.87
N LEU A 158 9.36 13.66 4.32
CA LEU A 158 10.01 14.98 4.35
C LEU A 158 10.24 15.51 5.77
N THR A 159 9.49 15.02 6.76
CA THR A 159 9.71 15.38 8.17
C THR A 159 10.97 14.78 8.78
N GLY A 160 11.57 13.74 8.16
CA GLY A 160 12.70 12.98 8.71
C GLY A 160 12.36 12.14 9.95
N ASN A 161 11.09 12.02 10.34
CA ASN A 161 10.65 11.27 11.52
C ASN A 161 10.16 9.86 11.13
N ALA A 162 11.03 8.88 11.26
CA ALA A 162 10.73 7.48 10.87
C ALA A 162 9.55 6.88 11.64
N LEU A 163 9.41 7.18 12.93
CA LEU A 163 8.28 6.66 13.75
C LEU A 163 6.94 7.22 13.27
N LEU A 164 6.91 8.48 12.86
CA LEU A 164 5.73 9.12 12.28
C LEU A 164 5.36 8.44 10.96
N VAL A 165 6.34 8.21 10.07
CA VAL A 165 6.13 7.52 8.79
C VAL A 165 5.59 6.11 9.02
N ASP A 166 6.17 5.33 9.94
CA ASP A 166 5.73 3.95 10.22
C ASP A 166 4.31 3.91 10.80
N THR A 167 3.97 4.88 11.64
CA THR A 167 2.61 5.00 12.21
C THR A 167 1.60 5.35 11.12
N LEU A 168 1.91 6.37 10.33
CA LEU A 168 1.02 6.84 9.26
C LEU A 168 0.85 5.76 8.17
N ARG A 169 1.88 4.99 7.85
CA ARG A 169 1.82 3.89 6.87
C ARG A 169 0.70 2.92 7.17
N LYS A 170 0.56 2.46 8.41
CA LYS A 170 -0.51 1.53 8.82
C LYS A 170 -1.90 2.15 8.66
N LEU A 171 -2.04 3.42 9.03
CA LEU A 171 -3.32 4.13 8.91
C LEU A 171 -3.70 4.32 7.44
N VAL A 172 -2.77 4.83 6.63
CA VAL A 172 -2.97 5.04 5.19
C VAL A 172 -3.31 3.72 4.49
N SER A 173 -2.55 2.65 4.72
CA SER A 173 -2.82 1.36 4.08
C SER A 173 -4.21 0.81 4.42
N ARG A 174 -4.62 0.86 5.70
CA ARG A 174 -5.93 0.36 6.13
C ARG A 174 -7.09 1.23 5.64
N THR A 175 -6.96 2.54 5.65
CA THR A 175 -7.99 3.45 5.09
C THR A 175 -8.09 3.31 3.57
N THR A 176 -6.96 3.20 2.85
CA THR A 176 -6.94 2.97 1.40
C THR A 176 -7.62 1.65 1.01
N LEU A 177 -7.37 0.57 1.76
CA LEU A 177 -8.04 -0.72 1.57
C LEU A 177 -9.56 -0.60 1.68
N MET A 178 -10.07 0.20 2.60
CA MET A 178 -11.51 0.42 2.78
C MET A 178 -12.09 1.32 1.68
N ILE A 179 -11.41 2.38 1.29
CA ILE A 179 -11.81 3.24 0.17
C ILE A 179 -11.84 2.43 -1.13
N ALA A 180 -10.78 1.68 -1.40
CA ALA A 180 -10.68 0.85 -2.59
C ALA A 180 -11.88 -0.10 -2.74
N LYS A 181 -12.46 -0.59 -1.64
CA LYS A 181 -13.64 -1.46 -1.63
C LYS A 181 -14.93 -0.76 -2.07
N THR A 182 -15.08 0.52 -1.82
CA THR A 182 -16.36 1.23 -1.94
C THR A 182 -16.50 2.02 -3.24
N GLU A 183 -15.39 2.31 -3.91
CA GLU A 183 -15.39 3.07 -5.17
C GLU A 183 -15.79 2.19 -6.34
N ALA A 184 -17.02 2.40 -6.85
CA ALA A 184 -17.42 1.83 -8.13
C ALA A 184 -16.61 2.47 -9.28
N PRO A 185 -16.26 1.71 -10.34
CA PRO A 185 -15.61 2.29 -11.52
C PRO A 185 -16.43 3.46 -12.07
N GLY A 186 -15.84 4.63 -12.19
CA GLY A 186 -16.46 5.83 -12.80
C GLY A 186 -17.08 6.86 -11.84
N HIS A 187 -16.98 6.67 -10.52
CA HIS A 187 -17.47 7.64 -9.52
C HIS A 187 -16.31 8.15 -8.65
N ASN A 188 -15.39 8.87 -9.25
CA ASN A 188 -14.16 9.22 -8.55
C ASN A 188 -14.07 10.70 -8.33
N ALA A 189 -14.07 11.10 -7.08
CA ALA A 189 -13.42 12.35 -6.72
C ALA A 189 -11.90 12.16 -6.98
N CYS A 190 -11.33 13.08 -7.73
CA CYS A 190 -9.95 12.99 -8.18
C CYS A 190 -9.02 13.41 -7.02
N SER A 191 -8.48 12.43 -6.26
CA SER A 191 -7.54 12.69 -5.18
C SER A 191 -6.35 13.54 -5.60
N PHE A 192 -5.87 13.38 -6.84
CA PHE A 192 -4.77 14.18 -7.38
C PHE A 192 -5.08 15.69 -7.49
N ASP A 193 -6.34 16.10 -7.75
CA ASP A 193 -6.70 17.53 -7.74
C ASP A 193 -6.67 18.08 -6.30
N GLU A 194 -7.10 17.29 -5.32
CA GLU A 194 -7.04 17.65 -3.90
C GLU A 194 -5.58 17.73 -3.42
N HIS A 195 -4.73 16.77 -3.82
CA HIS A 195 -3.29 16.78 -3.54
C HIS A 195 -2.60 18.00 -4.17
N ASP A 196 -2.97 18.38 -5.39
CA ASP A 196 -2.45 19.58 -6.05
C ASP A 196 -2.78 20.85 -5.26
N THR A 197 -3.99 20.96 -4.67
CA THR A 197 -4.35 22.13 -3.84
C THR A 197 -3.52 22.20 -2.56
N VAL A 198 -3.23 21.07 -1.92
CA VAL A 198 -2.33 21.00 -0.76
C VAL A 198 -0.93 21.48 -1.13
N LEU A 199 -0.38 21.02 -2.26
CA LEU A 199 0.97 21.42 -2.71
C LEU A 199 1.01 22.89 -3.11
N ALA A 200 -0.03 23.42 -3.75
CA ALA A 200 -0.11 24.83 -4.11
C ALA A 200 -0.09 25.74 -2.86
N ALA A 201 -0.80 25.35 -1.80
CA ALA A 201 -0.78 26.07 -0.54
C ALA A 201 0.60 26.01 0.14
N LEU A 202 1.29 24.86 0.13
CA LEU A 202 2.66 24.75 0.65
C LEU A 202 3.66 25.60 -0.16
N GLU A 203 3.54 25.64 -1.49
CA GLU A 203 4.38 26.46 -2.37
C GLU A 203 4.20 27.97 -2.13
N SER A 204 3.00 28.40 -1.80
CA SER A 204 2.71 29.80 -1.44
C SER A 204 3.12 30.16 0.01
N GLY A 205 3.53 29.16 0.81
CA GLY A 205 3.87 29.32 2.21
C GLY A 205 2.65 29.41 3.14
N ASP A 206 1.45 29.15 2.63
CA ASP A 206 0.22 29.13 3.42
C ASP A 206 -0.03 27.75 4.05
N ILE A 207 0.65 27.52 5.18
CA ILE A 207 0.56 26.24 5.90
C ILE A 207 -0.88 25.99 6.39
N ALA A 208 -1.58 27.04 6.85
CA ALA A 208 -2.93 26.90 7.37
C ALA A 208 -3.90 26.46 6.26
N LEU A 209 -3.75 27.01 5.05
CA LEU A 209 -4.53 26.60 3.88
C LEU A 209 -4.21 25.16 3.46
N ALA A 210 -2.93 24.76 3.48
CA ALA A 210 -2.54 23.38 3.18
C ALA A 210 -3.18 22.38 4.15
N GLN A 211 -3.22 22.72 5.45
CA GLN A 211 -3.89 21.92 6.49
C GLN A 211 -5.40 21.84 6.27
N GLN A 212 -6.06 22.92 5.86
CA GLN A 212 -7.49 22.92 5.53
C GLN A 212 -7.78 22.02 4.32
N HIS A 213 -6.97 22.11 3.27
CA HIS A 213 -7.13 21.26 2.08
C HIS A 213 -6.93 19.78 2.42
N MET A 214 -5.95 19.45 3.24
CA MET A 214 -5.72 18.06 3.68
C MET A 214 -6.89 17.54 4.53
N ALA A 215 -7.38 18.34 5.49
CA ALA A 215 -8.53 17.95 6.31
C ALA A 215 -9.78 17.70 5.45
N HIS A 216 -10.02 18.55 4.45
CA HIS A 216 -11.11 18.38 3.49
C HIS A 216 -10.93 17.09 2.66
N HIS A 217 -9.73 16.83 2.12
CA HIS A 217 -9.39 15.62 1.40
C HIS A 217 -9.65 14.36 2.25
N LEU A 218 -9.18 14.34 3.50
CA LEU A 218 -9.38 13.20 4.40
C LEU A 218 -10.86 12.98 4.73
N HIS A 219 -11.65 14.06 4.89
CA HIS A 219 -13.09 13.96 5.09
C HIS A 219 -13.79 13.34 3.87
N LEU A 220 -13.46 13.78 2.66
CA LEU A 220 -13.99 13.17 1.45
C LEU A 220 -13.59 11.69 1.33
N CYS A 221 -12.39 11.32 1.76
CA CYS A 221 -11.95 9.92 1.81
C CYS A 221 -12.75 9.10 2.81
N GLU A 222 -13.05 9.64 4.00
CA GLU A 222 -13.88 8.99 5.03
C GLU A 222 -15.30 8.73 4.52
N ASP A 223 -15.92 9.73 3.88
CA ASP A 223 -17.28 9.64 3.35
C ASP A 223 -17.45 8.55 2.27
N ARG A 224 -16.35 8.14 1.61
CA ARG A 224 -16.35 7.06 0.61
C ARG A 224 -16.38 5.67 1.23
N VAL A 225 -16.05 5.51 2.51
CA VAL A 225 -16.00 4.19 3.16
C VAL A 225 -17.41 3.74 3.52
N ARG A 226 -17.86 2.60 2.93
CA ARG A 226 -19.16 2.00 3.23
C ARG A 226 -19.01 0.61 3.87
N PRO A 227 -19.95 0.17 4.73
CA PRO A 227 -19.98 -1.20 5.26
C PRO A 227 -20.08 -2.24 4.15
N SER A 228 -19.47 -3.41 4.32
CA SER A 228 -19.57 -4.50 3.36
C SER A 228 -20.19 -5.74 3.97
N ASP A 229 -20.97 -6.45 3.14
CA ASP A 229 -21.43 -7.82 3.41
C ASP A 229 -20.34 -8.83 2.99
N ASP A 230 -20.27 -9.96 3.71
CA ASP A 230 -19.29 -11.03 3.50
C ASP A 230 -19.54 -11.79 2.18
N ASP A 231 -18.54 -11.83 1.28
CA ASP A 231 -18.52 -12.72 0.13
C ASP A 231 -17.46 -13.82 0.30
N HIS A 232 -17.81 -15.07 -0.03
CA HIS A 232 -16.88 -16.20 -0.10
C HIS A 232 -16.00 -16.10 -1.35
N PHE A 233 -14.67 -16.04 -1.17
CA PHE A 233 -13.72 -15.90 -2.26
C PHE A 233 -12.79 -17.11 -2.40
N ASP A 234 -12.56 -17.55 -3.66
CA ASP A 234 -11.53 -18.55 -3.97
C ASP A 234 -10.20 -17.89 -4.34
N LEU A 235 -9.22 -18.06 -3.47
CA LEU A 235 -7.87 -17.50 -3.63
C LEU A 235 -7.18 -17.98 -4.91
N ARG A 236 -7.42 -19.23 -5.36
CA ARG A 236 -6.82 -19.77 -6.58
C ARG A 236 -7.38 -19.13 -7.85
N SER A 237 -8.67 -18.80 -7.85
CA SER A 237 -9.30 -18.17 -9.02
C SER A 237 -8.79 -16.75 -9.25
N VAL A 238 -8.39 -16.07 -8.17
CA VAL A 238 -7.93 -14.67 -8.18
C VAL A 238 -6.44 -14.56 -8.51
N LEU A 239 -5.58 -15.36 -7.87
CA LEU A 239 -4.13 -15.27 -7.97
C LEU A 239 -3.50 -16.32 -8.90
N GLY A 240 -4.26 -17.36 -9.31
CA GLY A 240 -3.76 -18.49 -10.11
C GLY A 240 -3.64 -18.21 -11.63
N LYS A 241 -3.94 -17.04 -12.13
CA LYS A 241 -3.80 -16.70 -13.56
C LYS A 241 -2.39 -16.20 -13.84
N GLY A 242 -1.49 -17.14 -14.16
CA GLY A 242 -0.13 -16.76 -14.55
C GLY A 242 0.93 -17.83 -14.38
N ALA A 243 0.54 -19.12 -14.33
CA ALA A 243 1.46 -20.26 -14.48
C ALA A 243 1.35 -20.84 -15.89
#